data_e6c72e4cc6172a30b0b1c70061718cd2
#
_entry.id   e6c72e4cc6172a30b0b1c70061718cd2
#
_cell.length_a   1.000
_cell.length_b   1.000
_cell.length_c   1.000
_cell.angle_alpha   90.00
_cell.angle_beta   90.00
_cell.angle_gamma   90.00
#
_symmetry.space_group_name_H-M   'P 1'
#
loop_
_entity.id
_entity.type
_entity.pdbx_description
1 polymer ?
#
loop_
_entity_poly.entity_id
_entity_poly.type
_entity_poly.pdbx_seq_one_letter_code
_entity_poly.pdbx_strand_id
1 'polypeptide(L)'
;MKIVIIQEAGRHEKNKNFRESLNLHRSLSKIEGIESKVWGLNYPDFEKSFSDIEDWCDVLFIIENYTSEWLPIKEISESKKLKIFWSIDSHCILQQHQELCKLLRIDILLNSTESYIPMFEGLVKKSYWFPNSYPDDLIFPSNDYKTIDIGFCGNVINRGNLINHLDKYNIKKDIFVIGDDMVKSINSYKIHFNCNISNDINYRTFETTGCGTFLLTNYTPGLEKLFDIGKEIVVYESIEDMDNKVKYYLDNPEERNKIARAGHERAKKDHTYFERAKKLIDIINEN
;
A
#
# COMPACT_ATOMS: atom_id res chain seq x y z
N MET A 1 -20.65 -14.46 2.00
CA MET A 1 -19.34 -14.89 1.44
C MET A 1 -18.30 -14.87 2.53
N LYS A 2 -17.49 -15.94 2.62
CA LYS A 2 -16.47 -16.11 3.65
C LYS A 2 -15.06 -16.07 3.04
N ILE A 3 -14.23 -15.17 3.49
CA ILE A 3 -12.89 -14.93 2.93
C ILE A 3 -11.83 -15.17 4.01
N VAL A 4 -10.89 -16.05 3.73
CA VAL A 4 -9.68 -16.17 4.55
C VAL A 4 -8.56 -15.35 3.93
N ILE A 5 -8.02 -14.42 4.70
CA ILE A 5 -6.87 -13.60 4.31
C ILE A 5 -5.62 -14.27 4.87
N ILE A 6 -4.74 -14.71 3.97
CA ILE A 6 -3.52 -15.45 4.31
C ILE A 6 -2.32 -14.51 4.19
N GLN A 7 -1.76 -14.13 5.34
CA GLN A 7 -0.56 -13.30 5.42
C GLN A 7 0.07 -13.45 6.81
N GLU A 8 1.39 -13.48 6.91
CA GLU A 8 2.08 -13.42 8.19
C GLU A 8 1.88 -12.07 8.90
N ALA A 9 1.88 -12.05 10.21
CA ALA A 9 1.89 -10.81 10.99
C ALA A 9 3.19 -10.03 10.73
N GLY A 10 3.14 -8.71 10.92
CA GLY A 10 4.31 -7.85 10.73
C GLY A 10 5.47 -8.23 11.67
N ARG A 11 6.71 -8.09 11.17
CA ARG A 11 7.95 -8.36 11.94
C ARG A 11 8.17 -7.41 13.11
N HIS A 12 7.58 -6.22 13.04
CA HIS A 12 7.73 -5.17 14.04
C HIS A 12 6.39 -4.96 14.76
N GLU A 13 6.39 -5.02 16.07
CA GLU A 13 5.20 -4.85 16.92
C GLU A 13 4.45 -3.55 16.59
N LYS A 14 5.19 -2.43 16.44
CA LYS A 14 4.63 -1.12 16.10
C LYS A 14 3.91 -1.07 14.75
N ASN A 15 4.16 -2.04 13.86
CA ASN A 15 3.56 -2.07 12.51
C ASN A 15 2.46 -3.12 12.35
N LYS A 16 2.17 -3.91 13.36
CA LYS A 16 1.17 -4.99 13.27
C LYS A 16 -0.20 -4.48 12.84
N ASN A 17 -0.66 -3.38 13.44
CA ASN A 17 -1.97 -2.80 13.10
C ASN A 17 -2.05 -2.22 11.69
N PHE A 18 -0.89 -1.96 11.06
CA PHE A 18 -0.79 -1.42 9.70
C PHE A 18 -0.69 -2.51 8.63
N ARG A 19 -0.65 -3.81 9.02
CA ARG A 19 -0.60 -4.91 8.04
C ARG A 19 -1.84 -4.94 7.15
N GLU A 20 -1.62 -5.25 5.90
CA GLU A 20 -2.62 -5.30 4.84
C GLU A 20 -3.78 -6.24 5.21
N SER A 21 -3.44 -7.41 5.74
CA SER A 21 -4.42 -8.42 6.15
C SER A 21 -5.38 -7.93 7.23
N LEU A 22 -4.87 -7.22 8.25
CA LEU A 22 -5.72 -6.67 9.32
C LEU A 22 -6.58 -5.52 8.82
N ASN A 23 -6.02 -4.64 7.97
CA ASN A 23 -6.74 -3.52 7.40
C ASN A 23 -7.87 -3.96 6.48
N LEU A 24 -7.61 -4.96 5.63
CA LEU A 24 -8.63 -5.57 4.79
C LEU A 24 -9.67 -6.33 5.62
N HIS A 25 -9.25 -7.08 6.64
CA HIS A 25 -10.19 -7.77 7.53
C HIS A 25 -11.16 -6.79 8.19
N ARG A 26 -10.64 -5.70 8.79
CA ARG A 26 -11.49 -4.65 9.39
C ARG A 26 -12.44 -4.00 8.39
N SER A 27 -11.97 -3.83 7.15
CA SER A 27 -12.75 -3.22 6.08
C SER A 27 -13.82 -4.17 5.52
N LEU A 28 -13.48 -5.42 5.26
CA LEU A 28 -14.42 -6.46 4.80
C LEU A 28 -15.52 -6.71 5.81
N SER A 29 -15.19 -6.69 7.11
CA SER A 29 -16.18 -6.87 8.20
C SER A 29 -17.24 -5.77 8.28
N LYS A 30 -17.05 -4.63 7.58
CA LYS A 30 -18.03 -3.56 7.45
C LYS A 30 -18.99 -3.75 6.26
N ILE A 31 -18.75 -4.74 5.39
CA ILE A 31 -19.55 -5.01 4.20
C ILE A 31 -20.59 -6.08 4.55
N GLU A 32 -21.87 -5.76 4.34
CA GLU A 32 -22.98 -6.69 4.61
C GLU A 32 -22.83 -8.00 3.82
N GLY A 33 -23.06 -9.13 4.49
CA GLY A 33 -22.95 -10.46 3.87
C GLY A 33 -21.53 -10.97 3.67
N ILE A 34 -20.50 -10.24 4.14
CA ILE A 34 -19.10 -10.66 4.07
C ILE A 34 -18.60 -11.01 5.47
N GLU A 35 -18.04 -12.20 5.61
CA GLU A 35 -17.28 -12.63 6.78
C GLU A 35 -15.82 -12.83 6.39
N SER A 36 -14.88 -12.38 7.19
CA SER A 36 -13.47 -12.59 6.93
C SER A 36 -12.71 -13.05 8.17
N LYS A 37 -11.61 -13.76 7.96
CA LYS A 37 -10.65 -14.15 8.99
C LYS A 37 -9.24 -13.92 8.47
N VAL A 38 -8.32 -13.59 9.37
CA VAL A 38 -6.89 -13.55 9.07
C VAL A 38 -6.26 -14.84 9.59
N TRP A 39 -5.47 -15.50 8.74
CA TRP A 39 -4.73 -16.70 9.09
C TRP A 39 -3.28 -16.58 8.57
N GLY A 40 -2.32 -16.85 9.42
CA GLY A 40 -0.91 -16.78 9.04
C GLY A 40 0.03 -16.75 10.24
N LEU A 41 1.30 -16.93 9.97
CA LEU A 41 2.35 -17.00 10.99
C LEU A 41 2.28 -15.79 11.94
N ASN A 42 2.35 -16.06 13.23
CA ASN A 42 2.26 -15.10 14.34
C ASN A 42 0.87 -14.45 14.54
N TYR A 43 -0.19 -14.95 13.89
CA TYR A 43 -1.57 -14.63 14.26
C TYR A 43 -2.16 -15.71 15.20
N PRO A 44 -3.11 -15.34 16.09
CA PRO A 44 -3.68 -16.29 17.06
C PRO A 44 -4.36 -17.51 16.41
N ASP A 45 -5.00 -17.33 15.27
CA ASP A 45 -5.69 -18.41 14.55
C ASP A 45 -4.76 -19.32 13.74
N PHE A 46 -3.44 -19.05 13.73
CA PHE A 46 -2.48 -19.85 12.99
C PHE A 46 -2.29 -21.26 13.59
N GLU A 47 -2.65 -21.47 14.86
CA GLU A 47 -2.61 -22.80 15.52
C GLU A 47 -3.66 -23.75 14.94
N LYS A 48 -4.69 -23.25 14.23
CA LYS A 48 -5.68 -24.09 13.53
C LYS A 48 -5.06 -24.73 12.29
N SER A 49 -5.50 -25.95 11.99
CA SER A 49 -5.07 -26.60 10.74
C SER A 49 -5.55 -25.82 9.52
N PHE A 50 -4.83 -25.92 8.41
CA PHE A 50 -5.28 -25.30 7.15
C PHE A 50 -6.63 -25.88 6.70
N SER A 51 -6.88 -27.19 6.94
CA SER A 51 -8.16 -27.83 6.64
C SER A 51 -9.33 -27.14 7.32
N ASP A 52 -9.20 -26.81 8.63
CA ASP A 52 -10.27 -26.12 9.36
C ASP A 52 -10.56 -24.73 8.77
N ILE A 53 -9.54 -24.09 8.25
CA ILE A 53 -9.65 -22.78 7.61
C ILE A 53 -10.28 -22.89 6.21
N GLU A 54 -9.85 -23.88 5.42
CA GLU A 54 -10.37 -24.14 4.08
C GLU A 54 -11.86 -24.55 4.12
N ASP A 55 -12.24 -25.42 5.04
CA ASP A 55 -13.63 -25.84 5.20
C ASP A 55 -14.58 -24.67 5.55
N TRP A 56 -14.06 -23.67 6.26
CA TRP A 56 -14.85 -22.52 6.66
C TRP A 56 -15.07 -21.51 5.51
N CYS A 57 -14.12 -21.34 4.57
CA CYS A 57 -14.11 -20.24 3.62
C CYS A 57 -14.67 -20.60 2.24
N ASP A 58 -15.05 -19.58 1.47
CA ASP A 58 -15.35 -19.63 0.04
C ASP A 58 -14.13 -19.21 -0.79
N VAL A 59 -13.29 -18.30 -0.27
CA VAL A 59 -12.17 -17.67 -0.97
C VAL A 59 -10.92 -17.71 -0.12
N LEU A 60 -9.80 -18.11 -0.71
CA LEU A 60 -8.45 -18.01 -0.18
C LEU A 60 -7.79 -16.77 -0.79
N PHE A 61 -7.64 -15.72 0.00
CA PHE A 61 -6.99 -14.48 -0.40
C PHE A 61 -5.60 -14.40 0.20
N ILE A 62 -4.59 -14.72 -0.59
CA ILE A 62 -3.18 -14.72 -0.19
C ILE A 62 -2.60 -13.35 -0.49
N ILE A 63 -2.00 -12.71 0.51
CA ILE A 63 -1.25 -11.46 0.35
C ILE A 63 0.23 -11.81 0.41
N GLU A 64 1.06 -11.02 -0.25
CA GLU A 64 2.50 -11.12 -0.18
C GLU A 64 3.03 -11.30 1.24
N ASN A 65 3.97 -12.22 1.40
CA ASN A 65 4.63 -12.54 2.66
C ASN A 65 6.15 -12.31 2.55
N TYR A 66 6.80 -12.06 3.66
CA TYR A 66 8.26 -11.95 3.71
C TYR A 66 8.95 -13.30 3.45
N THR A 67 8.29 -14.40 3.84
CA THR A 67 8.72 -15.77 3.55
C THR A 67 7.51 -16.62 3.16
N SER A 68 7.72 -17.67 2.36
CA SER A 68 6.66 -18.60 1.93
C SER A 68 6.81 -19.97 2.59
N GLU A 69 7.83 -20.20 3.39
CA GLU A 69 8.18 -21.53 3.95
C GLU A 69 7.11 -22.11 4.87
N TRP A 70 6.34 -21.24 5.52
CA TRP A 70 5.25 -21.62 6.43
C TRP A 70 3.92 -21.90 5.72
N LEU A 71 3.81 -21.53 4.43
CA LEU A 71 2.59 -21.76 3.67
C LEU A 71 2.40 -23.26 3.38
N PRO A 72 1.20 -23.84 3.60
CA PRO A 72 0.88 -25.20 3.23
C PRO A 72 0.63 -25.30 1.70
N ILE A 73 1.74 -25.23 0.93
CA ILE A 73 1.72 -25.10 -0.53
C ILE A 73 0.88 -26.21 -1.19
N LYS A 74 1.04 -27.46 -0.73
CA LYS A 74 0.34 -28.60 -1.31
C LYS A 74 -1.16 -28.47 -1.08
N GLU A 75 -1.58 -28.22 0.14
CA GLU A 75 -2.98 -28.11 0.53
C GLU A 75 -3.67 -26.96 -0.19
N ILE A 76 -3.03 -25.78 -0.24
CA ILE A 76 -3.55 -24.62 -0.98
C ILE A 76 -3.67 -24.97 -2.48
N SER A 77 -2.66 -25.62 -3.07
CA SER A 77 -2.68 -25.96 -4.50
C SER A 77 -3.77 -26.95 -4.87
N GLU A 78 -4.11 -27.89 -3.98
CA GLU A 78 -5.14 -28.91 -4.15
C GLU A 78 -6.55 -28.39 -3.85
N SER A 79 -6.66 -27.28 -3.14
CA SER A 79 -7.93 -26.63 -2.79
C SER A 79 -8.73 -26.27 -4.05
N LYS A 80 -10.06 -26.47 -3.97
CA LYS A 80 -11.03 -26.08 -5.00
C LYS A 80 -11.63 -24.68 -4.80
N LYS A 81 -11.25 -24.02 -3.70
CA LYS A 81 -11.68 -22.65 -3.41
C LYS A 81 -11.07 -21.68 -4.42
N LEU A 82 -11.71 -20.54 -4.63
CA LEU A 82 -11.15 -19.45 -5.43
C LEU A 82 -9.89 -18.93 -4.75
N LYS A 83 -8.78 -18.93 -5.48
CA LYS A 83 -7.46 -18.49 -4.98
C LYS A 83 -7.05 -17.18 -5.62
N ILE A 84 -6.90 -16.16 -4.78
CA ILE A 84 -6.50 -14.81 -5.17
C ILE A 84 -5.15 -14.52 -4.53
N PHE A 85 -4.22 -13.98 -5.29
CA PHE A 85 -2.92 -13.54 -4.77
C PHE A 85 -2.72 -12.04 -5.01
N TRP A 86 -2.43 -11.29 -3.94
CA TRP A 86 -2.03 -9.88 -4.04
C TRP A 86 -0.52 -9.74 -3.95
N SER A 87 0.08 -9.46 -5.10
CA SER A 87 1.51 -9.16 -5.27
C SER A 87 1.73 -7.66 -5.10
N ILE A 88 2.49 -7.26 -4.09
CA ILE A 88 2.72 -5.86 -3.72
C ILE A 88 4.08 -5.40 -4.24
N ASP A 89 5.16 -6.05 -3.82
CA ASP A 89 6.54 -5.67 -4.15
C ASP A 89 7.10 -6.39 -5.39
N SER A 90 6.28 -6.53 -6.45
CA SER A 90 6.71 -7.19 -7.71
C SER A 90 8.03 -6.64 -8.26
N HIS A 91 8.34 -5.38 -8.03
CA HIS A 91 9.58 -4.75 -8.46
C HIS A 91 10.83 -5.32 -7.75
N CYS A 92 10.67 -5.96 -6.60
CA CYS A 92 11.77 -6.57 -5.83
C CYS A 92 11.85 -8.09 -6.01
N ILE A 93 10.70 -8.78 -6.08
CA ILE A 93 10.61 -10.23 -5.93
C ILE A 93 9.72 -10.88 -7.00
N LEU A 94 9.75 -10.35 -8.22
CA LEU A 94 8.91 -10.81 -9.33
C LEU A 94 8.95 -12.33 -9.56
N GLN A 95 10.17 -12.91 -9.66
CA GLN A 95 10.33 -14.33 -9.92
C GLN A 95 9.69 -15.20 -8.83
N GLN A 96 9.87 -14.82 -7.57
CA GLN A 96 9.28 -15.52 -6.43
C GLN A 96 7.74 -15.48 -6.50
N HIS A 97 7.16 -14.33 -6.87
CA HIS A 97 5.71 -14.21 -7.03
C HIS A 97 5.18 -15.02 -8.20
N GLN A 98 5.91 -15.07 -9.32
CA GLN A 98 5.57 -15.92 -10.47
C GLN A 98 5.61 -17.40 -10.10
N GLU A 99 6.64 -17.85 -9.37
CA GLU A 99 6.75 -19.21 -8.88
C GLU A 99 5.63 -19.55 -7.90
N LEU A 100 5.31 -18.64 -6.98
CA LEU A 100 4.23 -18.83 -6.03
C LEU A 100 2.87 -18.96 -6.73
N CYS A 101 2.59 -18.14 -7.75
CA CYS A 101 1.38 -18.25 -8.56
C CYS A 101 1.24 -19.65 -9.20
N LYS A 102 2.33 -20.21 -9.72
CA LYS A 102 2.35 -21.56 -10.30
C LYS A 102 2.13 -22.64 -9.24
N LEU A 103 2.91 -22.59 -8.15
CA LEU A 103 2.89 -23.58 -7.09
C LEU A 103 1.52 -23.66 -6.41
N LEU A 104 0.91 -22.51 -6.11
CA LEU A 104 -0.39 -22.43 -5.46
C LEU A 104 -1.56 -22.59 -6.45
N ARG A 105 -1.31 -22.58 -7.76
CA ARG A 105 -2.34 -22.56 -8.82
C ARG A 105 -3.33 -21.42 -8.62
N ILE A 106 -2.80 -20.20 -8.54
CA ILE A 106 -3.60 -19.00 -8.33
C ILE A 106 -4.57 -18.78 -9.49
N ASP A 107 -5.83 -18.47 -9.19
CA ASP A 107 -6.84 -18.16 -10.19
C ASP A 107 -6.78 -16.68 -10.62
N ILE A 108 -6.68 -15.77 -9.64
CA ILE A 108 -6.70 -14.33 -9.86
C ILE A 108 -5.46 -13.69 -9.25
N LEU A 109 -4.75 -12.91 -10.04
CA LEU A 109 -3.69 -12.03 -9.56
C LEU A 109 -4.22 -10.61 -9.33
N LEU A 110 -3.94 -10.05 -8.17
CA LEU A 110 -4.00 -8.63 -7.92
C LEU A 110 -2.57 -8.10 -7.85
N ASN A 111 -2.25 -7.04 -8.59
CA ASN A 111 -0.91 -6.46 -8.55
C ASN A 111 -0.98 -4.98 -8.18
N SER A 112 -0.17 -4.54 -7.23
CA SER A 112 -0.11 -3.14 -6.80
C SER A 112 0.40 -2.21 -7.88
N THR A 113 1.22 -2.74 -8.82
CA THR A 113 1.87 -1.99 -9.89
C THR A 113 1.38 -2.48 -11.26
N GLU A 114 0.65 -1.63 -11.97
CA GLU A 114 -0.01 -1.99 -13.24
C GLU A 114 0.97 -2.54 -14.29
N SER A 115 2.16 -1.96 -14.40
CA SER A 115 3.16 -2.35 -15.40
C SER A 115 3.72 -3.77 -15.23
N TYR A 116 3.52 -4.40 -14.06
CA TYR A 116 3.95 -5.79 -13.83
C TYR A 116 2.89 -6.83 -14.19
N ILE A 117 1.64 -6.43 -14.42
CA ILE A 117 0.55 -7.36 -14.75
C ILE A 117 0.87 -8.24 -15.96
N PRO A 118 1.39 -7.71 -17.09
CA PRO A 118 1.72 -8.54 -18.26
C PRO A 118 2.76 -9.64 -17.98
N MET A 119 3.59 -9.47 -16.95
CA MET A 119 4.61 -10.44 -16.59
C MET A 119 4.06 -11.73 -15.96
N PHE A 120 2.76 -11.75 -15.63
CA PHE A 120 2.06 -12.90 -15.08
C PHE A 120 1.12 -13.57 -16.10
N GLU A 121 1.17 -13.16 -17.37
CA GLU A 121 0.37 -13.74 -18.44
C GLU A 121 0.66 -15.23 -18.57
N GLY A 122 -0.40 -16.04 -18.69
CA GLY A 122 -0.31 -17.49 -18.74
C GLY A 122 -0.03 -18.19 -17.41
N LEU A 123 0.20 -17.46 -16.32
CA LEU A 123 0.41 -18.04 -14.98
C LEU A 123 -0.86 -18.08 -14.14
N VAL A 124 -1.80 -17.19 -14.42
CA VAL A 124 -3.08 -17.04 -13.73
C VAL A 124 -4.21 -16.89 -14.76
N LYS A 125 -5.46 -17.11 -14.34
CA LYS A 125 -6.61 -16.99 -15.26
C LYS A 125 -6.96 -15.55 -15.56
N LYS A 126 -6.89 -14.66 -14.53
CA LYS A 126 -7.19 -13.23 -14.63
C LYS A 126 -6.23 -12.42 -13.78
N SER A 127 -5.99 -11.17 -14.18
CA SER A 127 -5.15 -10.23 -13.46
C SER A 127 -5.79 -8.86 -13.41
N TYR A 128 -5.66 -8.18 -12.28
CA TYR A 128 -6.21 -6.84 -12.06
C TYR A 128 -5.18 -5.92 -11.42
N TRP A 129 -5.20 -4.64 -11.81
CA TRP A 129 -4.49 -3.62 -11.07
C TRP A 129 -5.23 -3.32 -9.75
N PHE A 130 -4.51 -3.50 -8.66
CA PHE A 130 -5.04 -3.34 -7.32
C PHE A 130 -4.01 -2.57 -6.48
N PRO A 131 -3.97 -1.22 -6.64
CA PRO A 131 -2.95 -0.39 -6.01
C PRO A 131 -3.05 -0.40 -4.49
N ASN A 132 -1.95 -0.01 -3.84
CA ASN A 132 -1.87 0.19 -2.41
C ASN A 132 -2.97 1.13 -1.90
N SER A 133 -3.16 1.17 -0.60
CA SER A 133 -4.16 1.99 0.09
C SER A 133 -3.68 2.33 1.50
N TYR A 134 -4.46 3.10 2.23
CA TYR A 134 -4.13 3.43 3.62
C TYR A 134 -5.32 3.16 4.56
N PRO A 135 -5.05 2.83 5.86
CA PRO A 135 -6.09 2.65 6.86
C PRO A 135 -6.52 4.01 7.42
N ASP A 136 -7.73 4.45 7.08
CA ASP A 136 -8.28 5.76 7.47
C ASP A 136 -8.67 5.85 8.96
N ASP A 137 -8.73 4.73 9.64
CA ASP A 137 -8.89 4.63 11.10
C ASP A 137 -7.57 4.81 11.88
N LEU A 138 -6.42 4.65 11.22
CA LEU A 138 -5.09 4.79 11.81
C LEU A 138 -4.32 6.00 11.25
N ILE A 139 -4.60 6.40 10.01
CA ILE A 139 -3.93 7.49 9.30
C ILE A 139 -4.95 8.56 8.97
N PHE A 140 -4.81 9.71 9.60
CA PHE A 140 -5.70 10.87 9.44
C PHE A 140 -4.94 12.17 9.73
N PRO A 141 -5.45 13.32 9.29
CA PRO A 141 -4.84 14.62 9.58
C PRO A 141 -4.81 14.89 11.08
N SER A 142 -3.65 15.32 11.59
CA SER A 142 -3.54 15.86 12.95
C SER A 142 -4.03 17.32 12.99
N ASN A 143 -4.53 17.74 14.14
CA ASN A 143 -4.84 19.14 14.43
C ASN A 143 -3.60 19.97 14.80
N ASP A 144 -2.43 19.33 14.92
CA ASP A 144 -1.18 19.99 15.26
C ASP A 144 -0.64 20.83 14.11
N TYR A 145 0.07 21.89 14.44
CA TYR A 145 0.75 22.70 13.43
C TYR A 145 1.90 21.92 12.78
N LYS A 146 1.99 22.00 11.46
CA LYS A 146 3.12 21.46 10.70
C LYS A 146 4.36 22.34 10.94
N THR A 147 5.34 21.78 11.66
CA THR A 147 6.53 22.54 12.12
C THR A 147 7.77 22.30 11.28
N ILE A 148 7.79 21.24 10.47
CA ILE A 148 8.93 20.84 9.65
C ILE A 148 8.66 21.26 8.20
N ASP A 149 9.56 22.05 7.62
CA ASP A 149 9.39 22.57 6.27
C ASP A 149 9.33 21.45 5.23
N ILE A 150 10.31 20.57 5.25
CA ILE A 150 10.34 19.38 4.38
C ILE A 150 10.78 18.15 5.18
N GLY A 151 10.12 17.03 4.97
CA GLY A 151 10.46 15.76 5.60
C GLY A 151 10.44 14.59 4.63
N PHE A 152 11.24 13.58 4.95
CA PHE A 152 11.22 12.27 4.33
C PHE A 152 10.97 11.22 5.41
N CYS A 153 10.02 10.32 5.15
CA CYS A 153 9.75 9.20 6.05
C CYS A 153 9.78 7.88 5.25
N GLY A 154 10.75 7.02 5.50
CA GLY A 154 10.85 5.75 4.79
C GLY A 154 12.25 5.13 4.75
N ASN A 155 12.44 4.21 3.78
CA ASN A 155 13.74 3.59 3.52
C ASN A 155 14.52 4.43 2.51
N VAL A 156 15.82 4.61 2.76
CA VAL A 156 16.73 5.41 1.91
C VAL A 156 17.32 4.62 0.73
N ILE A 157 17.13 3.31 0.67
CA ILE A 157 17.67 2.46 -0.41
C ILE A 157 17.20 3.00 -1.76
N ASN A 158 18.13 3.21 -2.69
CA ASN A 158 17.92 3.79 -4.02
C ASN A 158 17.38 5.23 -4.04
N ARG A 159 17.32 5.92 -2.89
CA ARG A 159 16.80 7.30 -2.75
C ARG A 159 17.82 8.27 -2.15
N GLY A 160 18.93 7.73 -1.62
CA GLY A 160 19.89 8.50 -0.82
C GLY A 160 20.40 9.76 -1.51
N ASN A 161 20.72 9.71 -2.79
CA ASN A 161 21.24 10.87 -3.55
C ASN A 161 20.23 12.03 -3.60
N LEU A 162 18.95 11.75 -3.84
CA LEU A 162 17.89 12.78 -3.85
C LEU A 162 17.64 13.34 -2.46
N ILE A 163 17.60 12.47 -1.45
CA ILE A 163 17.39 12.87 -0.06
C ILE A 163 18.54 13.75 0.43
N ASN A 164 19.79 13.38 0.13
CA ASN A 164 20.98 14.16 0.49
C ASN A 164 21.04 15.50 -0.28
N HIS A 165 20.55 15.54 -1.52
CA HIS A 165 20.43 16.80 -2.26
C HIS A 165 19.53 17.82 -1.54
N LEU A 166 18.50 17.34 -0.84
CA LEU A 166 17.56 18.17 -0.09
C LEU A 166 18.09 18.64 1.28
N ASP A 167 19.32 18.25 1.69
CA ASP A 167 19.95 18.72 2.94
C ASP A 167 20.10 20.25 3.00
N LYS A 168 20.22 20.90 1.84
CA LYS A 168 20.24 22.37 1.73
C LYS A 168 18.93 23.05 2.18
N TYR A 169 17.83 22.30 2.30
CA TYR A 169 16.55 22.74 2.85
C TYR A 169 16.31 22.24 4.27
N ASN A 170 17.35 21.71 4.95
CA ASN A 170 17.24 21.11 6.28
C ASN A 170 16.16 20.01 6.35
N ILE A 171 16.10 19.14 5.35
CA ILE A 171 15.13 18.03 5.32
C ILE A 171 15.24 17.17 6.57
N LYS A 172 14.12 16.95 7.25
CA LYS A 172 14.04 15.95 8.32
C LYS A 172 13.99 14.54 7.72
N LYS A 173 14.90 13.68 8.16
CA LYS A 173 15.02 12.28 7.70
C LYS A 173 14.53 11.33 8.78
N ASP A 174 13.29 10.87 8.68
CA ASP A 174 12.70 9.86 9.55
C ASP A 174 12.88 8.47 8.91
N ILE A 175 14.10 7.90 9.07
CA ILE A 175 14.50 6.65 8.44
C ILE A 175 13.99 5.47 9.27
N PHE A 176 13.30 4.50 8.63
CA PHE A 176 12.70 3.34 9.26
C PHE A 176 11.70 3.66 10.38
N VAL A 177 11.12 4.85 10.37
CA VAL A 177 10.02 5.20 11.27
C VAL A 177 8.74 4.56 10.74
N ILE A 178 8.02 3.81 11.60
CA ILE A 178 6.86 2.99 11.26
C ILE A 178 5.73 3.17 12.27
N GLY A 179 4.54 2.70 11.92
CA GLY A 179 3.37 2.73 12.80
C GLY A 179 2.92 4.16 13.13
N ASP A 180 2.46 4.37 14.35
CA ASP A 180 1.96 5.67 14.82
C ASP A 180 3.04 6.77 14.78
N ASP A 181 4.30 6.41 14.96
CA ASP A 181 5.41 7.37 14.86
C ASP A 181 5.57 7.88 13.42
N MET A 182 5.35 7.03 12.41
CA MET A 182 5.30 7.43 11.00
C MET A 182 4.16 8.43 10.75
N VAL A 183 2.97 8.15 11.27
CA VAL A 183 1.80 9.04 11.12
C VAL A 183 2.10 10.41 11.74
N LYS A 184 2.68 10.45 12.95
CA LYS A 184 3.12 11.70 13.60
C LYS A 184 4.16 12.44 12.77
N SER A 185 5.17 11.72 12.26
CA SER A 185 6.21 12.32 11.42
C SER A 185 5.61 12.98 10.17
N ILE A 186 4.81 12.25 9.40
CA ILE A 186 4.19 12.77 8.17
C ILE A 186 3.28 13.96 8.48
N ASN A 187 2.50 13.91 9.54
CA ASN A 187 1.65 15.02 9.97
C ASN A 187 2.45 16.29 10.35
N SER A 188 3.69 16.15 10.80
CA SER A 188 4.54 17.28 11.17
C SER A 188 5.14 18.06 9.99
N TYR A 189 5.15 17.48 8.78
CA TYR A 189 5.77 18.08 7.60
C TYR A 189 4.83 19.03 6.89
N LYS A 190 5.35 20.19 6.43
CA LYS A 190 4.66 21.07 5.48
C LYS A 190 4.68 20.43 4.09
N ILE A 191 5.83 19.87 3.68
CA ILE A 191 6.05 19.13 2.45
C ILE A 191 6.59 17.75 2.83
N HIS A 192 5.90 16.68 2.46
CA HIS A 192 6.46 15.33 2.49
C HIS A 192 7.07 15.01 1.13
N PHE A 193 8.39 14.88 1.11
CA PHE A 193 9.13 14.42 -0.06
C PHE A 193 9.04 12.89 -0.14
N ASN A 194 8.57 12.39 -1.26
CA ASN A 194 8.55 10.96 -1.58
C ASN A 194 9.33 10.69 -2.88
N CYS A 195 9.84 9.49 -3.00
CA CYS A 195 10.46 8.99 -4.21
C CYS A 195 10.03 7.54 -4.44
N ASN A 196 9.19 7.34 -5.45
CA ASN A 196 8.84 6.01 -5.95
C ASN A 196 10.02 5.42 -6.72
N ILE A 197 10.19 4.10 -6.67
CA ILE A 197 11.25 3.36 -7.39
C ILE A 197 10.61 2.30 -8.28
N SER A 198 11.26 1.98 -9.39
CA SER A 198 10.89 0.83 -10.27
C SER A 198 9.41 0.81 -10.70
N ASN A 199 8.83 1.98 -10.98
CA ASN A 199 7.42 2.17 -11.34
C ASN A 199 6.41 1.75 -10.25
N ASP A 200 6.86 1.49 -9.03
CA ASP A 200 5.97 1.18 -7.91
C ASP A 200 5.45 2.46 -7.25
N ILE A 201 4.12 2.62 -7.21
CA ILE A 201 3.45 3.68 -6.44
C ILE A 201 3.36 3.19 -5.00
N ASN A 202 4.33 3.58 -4.20
CA ASN A 202 4.51 3.07 -2.85
C ASN A 202 3.43 3.56 -1.86
N TYR A 203 3.36 2.92 -0.69
CA TYR A 203 2.42 3.25 0.37
C TYR A 203 2.45 4.71 0.80
N ARG A 204 3.64 5.36 0.78
CA ARG A 204 3.80 6.76 1.22
C ARG A 204 2.96 7.72 0.41
N THR A 205 2.64 7.40 -0.84
CA THR A 205 1.71 8.20 -1.67
C THR A 205 0.33 8.30 -1.00
N PHE A 206 -0.20 7.18 -0.53
CA PHE A 206 -1.52 7.09 0.09
C PHE A 206 -1.50 7.53 1.56
N GLU A 207 -0.47 7.19 2.30
CA GLU A 207 -0.32 7.56 3.71
C GLU A 207 -0.12 9.07 3.88
N THR A 208 0.65 9.71 2.97
CA THR A 208 0.86 11.16 2.98
C THR A 208 -0.44 11.92 2.72
N THR A 209 -1.16 11.52 1.68
CA THR A 209 -2.45 12.12 1.34
C THR A 209 -3.51 11.80 2.41
N GLY A 210 -3.46 10.60 3.01
CA GLY A 210 -4.27 10.22 4.15
C GLY A 210 -4.03 11.12 5.37
N CYS A 211 -2.79 11.50 5.65
CA CYS A 211 -2.44 12.49 6.69
C CYS A 211 -2.80 13.95 6.32
N GLY A 212 -3.36 14.22 5.15
CA GLY A 212 -3.60 15.59 4.70
C GLY A 212 -2.32 16.42 4.56
N THR A 213 -1.20 15.77 4.28
CA THR A 213 0.10 16.41 4.10
C THR A 213 0.37 16.59 2.61
N PHE A 214 0.97 17.72 2.23
CA PHE A 214 1.35 17.99 0.84
C PHE A 214 2.39 16.97 0.36
N LEU A 215 2.05 16.25 -0.71
CA LEU A 215 2.93 15.25 -1.32
C LEU A 215 3.69 15.85 -2.50
N LEU A 216 5.02 15.82 -2.41
CA LEU A 216 5.94 16.06 -3.54
C LEU A 216 6.63 14.74 -3.88
N THR A 217 6.35 14.17 -5.06
CA THR A 217 6.88 12.87 -5.48
C THR A 217 7.37 12.90 -6.93
N ASN A 218 8.16 11.92 -7.36
CA ASN A 218 8.47 11.77 -8.79
C ASN A 218 7.25 11.21 -9.54
N TYR A 219 7.18 11.51 -10.84
CA TYR A 219 6.20 10.85 -11.71
C TYR A 219 6.44 9.34 -11.73
N THR A 220 5.36 8.60 -11.70
CA THR A 220 5.32 7.14 -11.78
C THR A 220 4.12 6.75 -12.61
N PRO A 221 4.25 5.87 -13.63
CA PRO A 221 3.12 5.46 -14.48
C PRO A 221 1.93 4.93 -13.66
N GLY A 222 0.75 5.41 -13.98
CA GLY A 222 -0.49 5.09 -13.26
C GLY A 222 -0.87 6.10 -12.16
N LEU A 223 0.06 6.98 -11.76
CA LEU A 223 -0.21 7.98 -10.72
C LEU A 223 -1.32 8.95 -11.14
N GLU A 224 -1.39 9.29 -12.43
CA GLU A 224 -2.42 10.12 -13.05
C GLU A 224 -3.82 9.49 -13.06
N LYS A 225 -3.91 8.17 -12.88
CA LYS A 225 -5.19 7.44 -12.72
C LYS A 225 -5.71 7.49 -11.29
N LEU A 226 -4.82 7.74 -10.33
CA LEU A 226 -5.13 7.75 -8.90
C LEU A 226 -5.38 9.17 -8.38
N PHE A 227 -4.60 10.15 -8.87
CA PHE A 227 -4.64 11.54 -8.41
C PHE A 227 -4.58 12.52 -9.58
N ASP A 228 -5.25 13.67 -9.46
CA ASP A 228 -5.11 14.80 -10.39
C ASP A 228 -3.79 15.54 -10.08
N ILE A 229 -2.77 15.28 -10.91
CA ILE A 229 -1.43 15.85 -10.76
C ILE A 229 -1.48 17.36 -10.90
N GLY A 230 -0.86 18.07 -9.96
CA GLY A 230 -0.88 19.53 -9.87
C GLY A 230 -2.05 20.11 -9.06
N LYS A 231 -3.07 19.30 -8.73
CA LYS A 231 -4.23 19.73 -7.93
C LYS A 231 -4.41 18.93 -6.64
N GLU A 232 -4.09 17.65 -6.65
CA GLU A 232 -4.24 16.74 -5.51
C GLU A 232 -2.89 16.27 -4.94
N ILE A 233 -1.89 16.16 -5.83
CA ILE A 233 -0.49 15.89 -5.53
C ILE A 233 0.40 16.68 -6.48
N VAL A 234 1.69 16.81 -6.15
CA VAL A 234 2.68 17.45 -7.03
C VAL A 234 3.79 16.47 -7.38
N VAL A 235 4.11 16.38 -8.66
CA VAL A 235 5.23 15.57 -9.15
C VAL A 235 6.39 16.45 -9.57
N TYR A 236 7.62 15.93 -9.42
CA TYR A 236 8.83 16.51 -9.98
C TYR A 236 9.40 15.61 -11.07
N GLU A 237 10.02 16.21 -12.09
CA GLU A 237 10.57 15.52 -13.25
C GLU A 237 12.11 15.56 -13.30
N SER A 238 12.71 16.50 -12.59
CA SER A 238 14.16 16.66 -12.49
C SER A 238 14.56 17.21 -11.10
N ILE A 239 15.85 17.18 -10.80
CA ILE A 239 16.40 17.78 -9.56
C ILE A 239 16.15 19.29 -9.53
N GLU A 240 16.30 19.97 -10.66
CA GLU A 240 16.05 21.40 -10.76
C GLU A 240 14.56 21.72 -10.55
N ASP A 241 13.68 20.96 -11.18
CA ASP A 241 12.23 21.10 -11.00
C ASP A 241 11.79 20.83 -9.56
N MET A 242 12.39 19.79 -8.93
CA MET A 242 12.19 19.51 -7.51
C MET A 242 12.57 20.69 -6.62
N ASP A 243 13.74 21.28 -6.86
CA ASP A 243 14.21 22.46 -6.12
C ASP A 243 13.28 23.66 -6.29
N ASN A 244 12.83 23.92 -7.51
CA ASN A 244 11.91 25.01 -7.82
C ASN A 244 10.57 24.79 -7.10
N LYS A 245 10.04 23.57 -7.10
CA LYS A 245 8.79 23.21 -6.42
C LYS A 245 8.90 23.27 -4.91
N VAL A 246 10.01 22.81 -4.32
CA VAL A 246 10.24 22.95 -2.87
C VAL A 246 10.19 24.41 -2.46
N LYS A 247 10.97 25.28 -3.11
CA LYS A 247 10.98 26.73 -2.81
C LYS A 247 9.59 27.34 -2.99
N TYR A 248 8.99 27.09 -4.16
CA TYR A 248 7.67 27.66 -4.49
C TYR A 248 6.61 27.31 -3.44
N TYR A 249 6.48 26.03 -3.07
CA TYR A 249 5.44 25.60 -2.14
C TYR A 249 5.78 25.91 -0.67
N LEU A 250 7.03 26.19 -0.31
CA LEU A 250 7.35 26.77 0.99
C LEU A 250 6.91 28.22 1.08
N ASP A 251 7.10 28.99 0.00
CA ASP A 251 6.74 30.42 -0.09
C ASP A 251 5.24 30.66 -0.34
N ASN A 252 4.51 29.65 -0.83
CA ASN A 252 3.08 29.73 -1.16
C ASN A 252 2.23 28.75 -0.32
N PRO A 253 2.09 28.99 1.00
CA PRO A 253 1.43 28.07 1.93
C PRO A 253 -0.06 27.86 1.64
N GLU A 254 -0.76 28.87 1.11
CA GLU A 254 -2.20 28.75 0.79
C GLU A 254 -2.44 27.73 -0.33
N GLU A 255 -1.66 27.82 -1.42
CA GLU A 255 -1.76 26.90 -2.53
C GLU A 255 -1.32 25.48 -2.11
N ARG A 256 -0.19 25.36 -1.41
CA ARG A 256 0.26 24.09 -0.83
C ARG A 256 -0.83 23.42 -0.01
N ASN A 257 -1.46 24.16 0.89
CA ASN A 257 -2.50 23.63 1.78
C ASN A 257 -3.79 23.30 1.00
N LYS A 258 -4.10 24.03 -0.08
CA LYS A 258 -5.22 23.71 -0.97
C LYS A 258 -5.01 22.38 -1.65
N ILE A 259 -3.83 22.14 -2.22
CA ILE A 259 -3.45 20.87 -2.87
C ILE A 259 -3.47 19.73 -1.84
N ALA A 260 -2.89 19.92 -0.67
CA ALA A 260 -2.88 18.91 0.39
C ALA A 260 -4.30 18.48 0.82
N ARG A 261 -5.21 19.44 0.97
CA ARG A 261 -6.62 19.14 1.26
C ARG A 261 -7.30 18.37 0.12
N ALA A 262 -7.10 18.79 -1.12
CA ALA A 262 -7.67 18.10 -2.28
C ALA A 262 -7.15 16.66 -2.39
N GLY A 263 -5.84 16.45 -2.18
CA GLY A 263 -5.25 15.12 -2.11
C GLY A 263 -5.82 14.24 -0.99
N HIS A 264 -6.07 14.84 0.18
CA HIS A 264 -6.72 14.13 1.29
C HIS A 264 -8.15 13.70 0.95
N GLU A 265 -8.96 14.59 0.38
CA GLU A 265 -10.34 14.28 -0.03
C GLU A 265 -10.37 13.17 -1.09
N ARG A 266 -9.45 13.21 -2.06
CA ARG A 266 -9.29 12.14 -3.04
C ARG A 266 -8.92 10.82 -2.36
N ALA A 267 -7.91 10.81 -1.50
CA ALA A 267 -7.46 9.61 -0.81
C ALA A 267 -8.56 9.00 0.05
N LYS A 268 -9.28 9.82 0.80
CA LYS A 268 -10.41 9.39 1.64
C LYS A 268 -11.55 8.79 0.82
N LYS A 269 -11.82 9.35 -0.35
CA LYS A 269 -12.90 8.88 -1.23
C LYS A 269 -12.56 7.57 -1.93
N ASP A 270 -11.32 7.41 -2.43
CA ASP A 270 -11.00 6.39 -3.43
C ASP A 270 -9.89 5.42 -3.00
N HIS A 271 -9.12 5.72 -1.94
CA HIS A 271 -7.87 5.01 -1.63
C HIS A 271 -7.76 4.48 -0.21
N THR A 272 -8.86 4.36 0.53
CA THR A 272 -8.90 3.67 1.81
C THR A 272 -8.91 2.15 1.64
N TYR A 273 -8.56 1.39 2.68
CA TYR A 273 -8.74 -0.06 2.66
C TYR A 273 -10.21 -0.47 2.52
N PHE A 274 -11.15 0.38 2.93
CA PHE A 274 -12.58 0.11 2.70
C PHE A 274 -12.93 0.12 1.22
N GLU A 275 -12.42 1.09 0.45
CA GLU A 275 -12.61 1.14 -1.01
C GLU A 275 -11.89 -0.04 -1.71
N ARG A 276 -10.71 -0.45 -1.21
CA ARG A 276 -10.04 -1.67 -1.71
C ARG A 276 -10.83 -2.93 -1.40
N ALA A 277 -11.44 -3.03 -0.20
CA ALA A 277 -12.29 -4.17 0.14
C ALA A 277 -13.52 -4.26 -0.79
N LYS A 278 -14.20 -3.15 -1.09
CA LYS A 278 -15.29 -3.12 -2.07
C LYS A 278 -14.82 -3.59 -3.44
N LYS A 279 -13.68 -3.06 -3.92
CA LYS A 279 -13.11 -3.47 -5.21
C LYS A 279 -12.74 -4.97 -5.25
N LEU A 280 -12.24 -5.52 -4.14
CA LEU A 280 -11.98 -6.95 -4.02
C LEU A 280 -13.26 -7.76 -4.17
N ILE A 281 -14.35 -7.35 -3.50
CA ILE A 281 -15.65 -8.03 -3.60
C ILE A 281 -16.21 -7.96 -5.03
N ASP A 282 -16.09 -6.81 -5.70
CA ASP A 282 -16.50 -6.68 -7.11
C ASP A 282 -15.73 -7.66 -7.99
N ILE A 283 -14.40 -7.74 -7.85
CA ILE A 283 -13.56 -8.68 -8.59
C ILE A 283 -13.97 -10.14 -8.32
N ILE A 284 -14.26 -10.49 -7.06
CA ILE A 284 -14.69 -11.85 -6.71
C ILE A 284 -16.04 -12.17 -7.37
N ASN A 285 -17.00 -11.24 -7.35
CA ASN A 285 -18.33 -11.45 -7.91
C ASN A 285 -18.35 -11.53 -9.46
N GLU A 286 -17.35 -10.96 -10.13
CA GLU A 286 -17.16 -11.04 -11.58
C GLU A 286 -16.54 -12.39 -12.05
N ASN A 287 -16.10 -13.26 -11.14
CA ASN A 287 -15.32 -14.46 -11.43
C ASN A 287 -15.88 -15.71 -10.79
#